data_a65fc7f13e31ea5b586cf33905177b20
#
_entry.id   a65fc7f13e31ea5b586cf33905177b20
#
_cell.length_a   1.000
_cell.length_b   1.000
_cell.length_c   1.000
_cell.angle_alpha   90.00
_cell.angle_beta   90.00
_cell.angle_gamma   90.00
#
_symmetry.space_group_name_H-M   'P 1'
#
loop_
_entity.id
_entity.type
_entity.pdbx_description
1 polymer ?
#
loop_
_entity_poly.entity_id
_entity_poly.type
_entity_poly.pdbx_seq_one_letter_code
_entity_poly.pdbx_strand_id
1 'polypeptide(L)'
;MKKSVLPLLIILLLVLAGCVNTKSSVGNEEGSQASKETIELLGMSSSEDDLNIVRDQLVKNGFKVKLNIQPDYGSYTAQKDAGNYDIVLSSWTTVTGNPDYAVRGLFKTGADNSIMSDKQIDQLIDKAATETPDEYIQTYQELEKRLVFDKAYIAPLYNSLKAQGVNKEVINEKTVRLAKSRAVAWESIDFNDSSKRNKDPLITQQALASLTSLDPIKGNDGSINTLNTNMYVRLVNLTDDDKVTSKGSLSWNHAATKDKTHYYFLLRDDIRFAKVENKKAMDSGERVGADDVVFSLNRAKDKNAVPDHRTYSLHEHIQSAEVVTDLSELKAASGNGGTIKEDLEKDVQQKVKKLVKDKEDADNQAGAYQVVKITTTEPFPQVLNYLAHQSAGIVSKKQIERVNTYDVDAFDPAKDIPYGDQRTITEGKMYNNQLFASGPYILSYKNDYEAVFYKNPAYMKGTENEPNISQVTVRFIENPDSALSALRNGEIHIFNGIPETKYDVVEADSKLALQKNQSNAVAYLLFNTSKREVAKSEDLRKAILYSINQEEFVNFYQGNKHKASSTVSPLVQTKNELKPDAKKVKEYLVTYQESKK
;
A
#
# COMPACT_ATOMS: atom_id res chain seq x y z
N MET A 1 33.55 -66.92 21.15
CA MET A 1 33.42 -67.31 22.58
C MET A 1 33.23 -66.10 23.44
N LYS A 2 32.26 -66.20 24.31
CA LYS A 2 31.89 -65.38 25.48
C LYS A 2 31.15 -64.06 25.22
N LYS A 3 29.87 -64.19 25.51
CA LYS A 3 28.84 -63.27 25.94
C LYS A 3 29.23 -62.48 27.19
N SER A 4 28.79 -61.23 27.30
CA SER A 4 28.28 -60.67 28.57
C SER A 4 27.47 -59.44 28.26
N VAL A 5 26.33 -59.46 28.47
CA VAL A 5 25.17 -59.07 29.21
C VAL A 5 25.28 -57.64 29.81
N LEU A 6 24.37 -56.80 29.31
CA LEU A 6 23.90 -55.53 29.80
C LEU A 6 23.36 -55.61 31.26
N PRO A 7 23.40 -54.52 32.02
CA PRO A 7 22.19 -54.18 32.74
C PRO A 7 21.70 -52.76 32.45
N LEU A 8 20.43 -52.73 32.17
CA LEU A 8 19.51 -51.63 32.10
C LEU A 8 19.41 -50.93 33.46
N LEU A 9 19.78 -49.63 33.52
CA LEU A 9 19.51 -48.82 34.69
C LEU A 9 18.34 -47.90 34.37
N ILE A 10 17.16 -48.23 34.87
CA ILE A 10 15.96 -47.42 34.86
C ILE A 10 16.12 -46.36 35.95
N ILE A 11 16.32 -45.08 35.54
CA ILE A 11 16.18 -43.94 36.45
C ILE A 11 14.76 -43.41 36.31
N LEU A 12 13.97 -43.67 37.34
CA LEU A 12 12.63 -43.15 37.55
C LEU A 12 12.75 -41.70 38.01
N LEU A 13 12.58 -40.72 37.12
CA LEU A 13 12.44 -39.31 37.48
C LEU A 13 10.99 -39.03 37.85
N LEU A 14 10.71 -38.90 39.12
CA LEU A 14 9.49 -38.35 39.67
C LEU A 14 9.41 -36.84 39.32
N VAL A 15 8.58 -36.50 38.35
CA VAL A 15 8.18 -35.11 38.12
C VAL A 15 7.11 -34.79 39.16
N LEU A 16 7.48 -34.02 40.17
CA LEU A 16 6.55 -33.37 41.07
C LEU A 16 5.82 -32.26 40.28
N ALA A 17 4.60 -32.54 39.86
CA ALA A 17 3.66 -31.53 39.38
C ALA A 17 3.25 -30.65 40.57
N GLY A 18 3.90 -29.51 40.72
CA GLY A 18 3.45 -28.45 41.59
C GLY A 18 2.23 -27.76 41.00
N CYS A 19 1.03 -28.20 41.34
CA CYS A 19 -0.17 -27.44 41.15
C CYS A 19 -0.12 -26.20 42.05
N VAL A 20 0.27 -25.07 41.51
CA VAL A 20 0.00 -23.77 42.15
C VAL A 20 -1.49 -23.47 41.91
N ASN A 21 -2.28 -23.81 42.90
CA ASN A 21 -3.66 -23.36 43.00
C ASN A 21 -3.66 -21.88 43.43
N THR A 22 -3.56 -20.96 42.48
CA THR A 22 -4.00 -19.58 42.71
C THR A 22 -5.51 -19.59 42.72
N LYS A 23 -6.11 -19.75 43.89
CA LYS A 23 -7.49 -19.32 44.13
C LYS A 23 -7.52 -17.78 43.98
N SER A 24 -7.78 -17.29 42.78
CA SER A 24 -8.34 -15.97 42.63
C SER A 24 -9.75 -16.04 43.24
N SER A 25 -9.97 -15.23 44.27
CA SER A 25 -11.28 -14.97 44.84
C SER A 25 -12.15 -14.36 43.77
N VAL A 26 -12.89 -15.21 43.06
CA VAL A 26 -14.01 -14.74 42.22
C VAL A 26 -15.09 -14.32 43.19
N GLY A 27 -15.25 -13.00 43.35
CA GLY A 27 -16.45 -12.45 43.94
C GLY A 27 -17.63 -12.93 43.11
N ASN A 28 -18.60 -13.52 43.80
CA ASN A 28 -19.91 -13.84 43.25
C ASN A 28 -20.60 -12.53 42.81
N GLU A 29 -20.35 -12.10 41.56
CA GLU A 29 -21.22 -11.20 40.86
C GLU A 29 -22.20 -12.06 40.04
N GLU A 30 -23.48 -11.85 40.31
CA GLU A 30 -24.60 -12.50 39.67
C GLU A 30 -24.48 -12.50 38.16
N GLY A 31 -24.44 -13.71 37.58
CA GLY A 31 -24.89 -14.04 36.25
C GLY A 31 -24.47 -13.15 35.09
N SER A 32 -23.21 -13.14 34.70
CA SER A 32 -22.86 -12.74 33.33
C SER A 32 -23.41 -13.83 32.41
N GLN A 33 -24.39 -13.49 31.59
CA GLN A 33 -24.93 -14.38 30.56
C GLN A 33 -23.84 -14.53 29.47
N ALA A 34 -22.99 -15.53 29.63
CA ALA A 34 -21.94 -15.84 28.64
C ALA A 34 -22.58 -16.16 27.29
N SER A 35 -21.99 -15.66 26.21
CA SER A 35 -22.35 -16.09 24.86
C SER A 35 -22.13 -17.60 24.71
N LYS A 36 -23.11 -18.30 24.16
CA LYS A 36 -22.97 -19.73 23.84
C LYS A 36 -22.11 -19.95 22.60
N GLU A 37 -21.98 -18.94 21.77
CA GLU A 37 -21.26 -19.00 20.49
C GLU A 37 -19.76 -18.89 20.70
N THR A 38 -19.00 -19.64 19.91
CA THR A 38 -17.55 -19.52 19.83
C THR A 38 -17.21 -18.60 18.67
N ILE A 39 -16.54 -17.50 18.94
CA ILE A 39 -16.08 -16.52 17.94
C ILE A 39 -14.74 -16.99 17.39
N GLU A 40 -14.65 -17.23 16.09
CA GLU A 40 -13.40 -17.54 15.40
C GLU A 40 -12.73 -16.24 14.93
N LEU A 41 -11.56 -15.95 15.52
CA LEU A 41 -10.75 -14.76 15.23
C LEU A 41 -9.55 -15.16 14.36
N LEU A 42 -9.57 -14.72 13.09
CA LEU A 42 -8.52 -14.96 12.09
C LEU A 42 -7.48 -13.85 12.11
N GLY A 43 -6.21 -14.22 12.02
CA GLY A 43 -5.10 -13.30 11.79
C GLY A 43 -3.81 -14.00 11.42
N MET A 44 -2.74 -13.24 11.23
CA MET A 44 -1.41 -13.75 10.94
C MET A 44 -0.59 -13.91 12.22
N SER A 45 0.38 -14.82 12.21
CA SER A 45 1.35 -15.01 13.31
C SER A 45 2.16 -13.74 13.61
N SER A 46 2.41 -12.90 12.63
CA SER A 46 3.05 -11.59 12.82
C SER A 46 2.22 -10.59 13.65
N SER A 47 0.93 -10.86 13.85
CA SER A 47 0.00 -10.05 14.65
C SER A 47 -0.53 -10.82 15.87
N GLU A 48 0.20 -11.81 16.36
CA GLU A 48 -0.24 -12.69 17.46
C GLU A 48 -0.50 -11.91 18.75
N ASP A 49 0.31 -10.91 19.07
CA ASP A 49 0.09 -10.05 20.24
C ASP A 49 -1.26 -9.33 20.17
N ASP A 50 -1.58 -8.74 19.02
CA ASP A 50 -2.87 -8.07 18.80
C ASP A 50 -4.05 -9.05 18.89
N LEU A 51 -3.89 -10.26 18.33
CA LEU A 51 -4.91 -11.32 18.42
C LEU A 51 -5.15 -11.73 19.87
N ASN A 52 -4.09 -11.83 20.67
CA ASN A 52 -4.19 -12.14 22.10
C ASN A 52 -4.90 -11.02 22.86
N ILE A 53 -4.58 -9.76 22.60
CA ILE A 53 -5.26 -8.61 23.22
C ILE A 53 -6.76 -8.65 22.90
N VAL A 54 -7.13 -8.84 21.63
CA VAL A 54 -8.56 -8.93 21.22
C VAL A 54 -9.25 -10.11 21.90
N ARG A 55 -8.62 -11.30 21.89
CA ARG A 55 -9.16 -12.49 22.55
C ARG A 55 -9.47 -12.22 24.03
N ASP A 56 -8.50 -11.64 24.73
CA ASP A 56 -8.61 -11.43 26.18
C ASP A 56 -9.72 -10.39 26.50
N GLN A 57 -9.88 -9.35 25.69
CA GLN A 57 -10.97 -8.40 25.81
C GLN A 57 -12.34 -9.06 25.60
N LEU A 58 -12.47 -9.92 24.59
CA LEU A 58 -13.70 -10.66 24.32
C LEU A 58 -14.01 -11.69 25.43
N VAL A 59 -13.01 -12.44 25.88
CA VAL A 59 -13.18 -13.43 26.98
C VAL A 59 -13.61 -12.73 28.27
N LYS A 60 -13.03 -11.57 28.60
CA LYS A 60 -13.43 -10.75 29.75
C LYS A 60 -14.91 -10.31 29.68
N ASN A 61 -15.45 -10.15 28.50
CA ASN A 61 -16.85 -9.81 28.26
C ASN A 61 -17.78 -11.03 28.03
N GLY A 62 -17.30 -12.26 28.33
CA GLY A 62 -18.09 -13.46 28.35
C GLY A 62 -18.19 -14.21 27.02
N PHE A 63 -17.38 -13.87 26.02
CA PHE A 63 -17.31 -14.62 24.77
C PHE A 63 -16.36 -15.82 24.89
N LYS A 64 -16.63 -16.85 24.09
CA LYS A 64 -15.68 -17.94 23.82
C LYS A 64 -14.95 -17.57 22.52
N VAL A 65 -13.63 -17.60 22.52
CA VAL A 65 -12.83 -17.22 21.37
C VAL A 65 -11.89 -18.34 20.96
N LYS A 66 -11.87 -18.64 19.67
CA LYS A 66 -10.92 -19.54 19.01
C LYS A 66 -10.03 -18.71 18.10
N LEU A 67 -8.73 -18.72 18.35
CA LEU A 67 -7.76 -18.10 17.45
C LEU A 67 -7.50 -19.00 16.25
N ASN A 68 -7.53 -18.41 15.06
CA ASN A 68 -7.16 -19.02 13.78
C ASN A 68 -5.94 -18.25 13.25
N ILE A 69 -4.75 -18.66 13.71
CA ILE A 69 -3.50 -17.97 13.39
C ILE A 69 -2.87 -18.61 12.16
N GLN A 70 -2.62 -17.83 11.12
CA GLN A 70 -2.01 -18.29 9.89
C GLN A 70 -0.53 -17.90 9.85
N PRO A 71 0.36 -18.82 9.40
CA PRO A 71 1.80 -18.60 9.43
C PRO A 71 2.27 -17.56 8.40
N ASP A 72 1.54 -17.39 7.31
CA ASP A 72 1.92 -16.54 6.19
C ASP A 72 0.71 -15.86 5.52
N TYR A 73 0.99 -14.89 4.65
CA TYR A 73 -0.03 -14.12 3.97
C TYR A 73 -0.88 -14.94 2.99
N GLY A 74 -0.29 -15.94 2.34
CA GLY A 74 -1.02 -16.81 1.39
C GLY A 74 -2.06 -17.67 2.11
N SER A 75 -1.68 -18.30 3.21
CA SER A 75 -2.59 -19.08 4.07
C SER A 75 -3.69 -18.19 4.67
N TYR A 76 -3.31 -16.98 5.12
CA TYR A 76 -4.26 -16.00 5.67
C TYR A 76 -5.30 -15.58 4.64
N THR A 77 -4.90 -15.22 3.42
CA THR A 77 -5.83 -14.84 2.35
C THR A 77 -6.72 -16.00 1.94
N ALA A 78 -6.19 -17.22 1.84
CA ALA A 78 -6.99 -18.41 1.55
C ALA A 78 -8.11 -18.65 2.59
N GLN A 79 -7.82 -18.49 3.89
CA GLN A 79 -8.83 -18.60 4.95
C GLN A 79 -9.85 -17.46 4.88
N LYS A 80 -9.39 -16.25 4.60
CA LYS A 80 -10.24 -15.06 4.44
C LYS A 80 -11.21 -15.22 3.27
N ASP A 81 -10.73 -15.63 2.11
CA ASP A 81 -11.52 -15.81 0.88
C ASP A 81 -12.52 -16.97 1.02
N ALA A 82 -12.13 -18.03 1.74
CA ALA A 82 -13.03 -19.13 2.09
C ALA A 82 -14.12 -18.74 3.11
N GLY A 83 -13.97 -17.59 3.80
CA GLY A 83 -14.89 -17.12 4.85
C GLY A 83 -14.80 -17.94 6.15
N ASN A 84 -13.64 -18.53 6.43
CA ASN A 84 -13.40 -19.38 7.60
C ASN A 84 -13.05 -18.55 8.85
N TYR A 85 -13.90 -17.56 9.19
CA TYR A 85 -13.75 -16.70 10.37
C TYR A 85 -15.07 -16.02 10.69
N ASP A 86 -15.22 -15.58 11.93
CA ASP A 86 -16.27 -14.65 12.36
C ASP A 86 -15.76 -13.21 12.33
N ILE A 87 -14.51 -13.02 12.76
CA ILE A 87 -13.81 -11.74 12.77
C ILE A 87 -12.42 -11.94 12.19
N VAL A 88 -11.96 -11.02 11.38
CA VAL A 88 -10.57 -10.99 10.91
C VAL A 88 -9.86 -9.74 11.39
N LEU A 89 -8.68 -9.92 11.99
CA LEU A 89 -7.74 -8.84 12.26
C LEU A 89 -6.98 -8.51 10.97
N SER A 90 -7.05 -7.28 10.55
CA SER A 90 -6.42 -6.80 9.33
C SER A 90 -5.98 -5.34 9.47
N SER A 91 -5.28 -4.84 8.47
CA SER A 91 -4.92 -3.43 8.37
C SER A 91 -5.00 -2.96 6.93
N TRP A 92 -5.18 -1.66 6.75
CA TRP A 92 -5.18 -1.03 5.44
C TRP A 92 -4.35 0.25 5.48
N THR A 93 -3.45 0.40 4.51
CA THR A 93 -2.65 1.60 4.34
C THR A 93 -3.16 2.40 3.15
N THR A 94 -3.55 3.65 3.40
CA THR A 94 -3.99 4.56 2.33
C THR A 94 -2.76 5.12 1.61
N VAL A 95 -2.34 4.43 0.54
CA VAL A 95 -1.10 4.76 -0.22
C VAL A 95 -1.27 5.87 -1.23
N THR A 96 -2.50 6.32 -1.48
CA THR A 96 -2.81 7.42 -2.40
C THR A 96 -2.85 8.79 -1.71
N GLY A 97 -2.71 8.83 -0.38
CA GLY A 97 -2.92 10.06 0.39
C GLY A 97 -4.36 10.59 0.33
N ASN A 98 -5.33 9.74 -0.03
CA ASN A 98 -6.75 10.08 -0.12
C ASN A 98 -7.63 9.00 0.50
N PRO A 99 -8.63 9.35 1.36
CA PRO A 99 -9.48 8.39 2.05
C PRO A 99 -10.33 7.51 1.13
N ASP A 100 -10.71 7.98 -0.05
CA ASP A 100 -11.53 7.21 -1.01
C ASP A 100 -10.90 5.84 -1.33
N TYR A 101 -9.56 5.78 -1.42
CA TYR A 101 -8.83 4.53 -1.65
C TYR A 101 -9.19 3.43 -0.63
N ALA A 102 -9.26 3.78 0.65
CA ALA A 102 -9.61 2.83 1.70
C ALA A 102 -11.10 2.44 1.64
N VAL A 103 -11.99 3.42 1.59
CA VAL A 103 -13.44 3.15 1.67
C VAL A 103 -13.97 2.44 0.44
N ARG A 104 -13.50 2.83 -0.74
CA ARG A 104 -13.90 2.21 -2.00
C ARG A 104 -13.40 0.77 -2.07
N GLY A 105 -12.14 0.53 -1.77
CA GLY A 105 -11.56 -0.81 -1.81
C GLY A 105 -12.12 -1.80 -0.79
N LEU A 106 -12.50 -1.32 0.40
CA LEU A 106 -12.92 -2.16 1.52
C LEU A 106 -14.44 -2.29 1.67
N PHE A 107 -15.22 -1.26 1.30
CA PHE A 107 -16.61 -1.17 1.71
C PHE A 107 -17.60 -1.01 0.57
N LYS A 108 -17.17 -0.57 -0.63
CA LYS A 108 -18.09 -0.46 -1.75
C LYS A 108 -18.53 -1.84 -2.23
N THR A 109 -19.83 -2.01 -2.46
CA THR A 109 -20.40 -3.27 -2.96
C THR A 109 -19.72 -3.71 -4.25
N GLY A 110 -19.18 -4.92 -4.25
CA GLY A 110 -18.51 -5.52 -5.42
C GLY A 110 -17.07 -5.08 -5.65
N ALA A 111 -16.48 -4.28 -4.75
CA ALA A 111 -15.05 -3.99 -4.79
C ALA A 111 -14.21 -5.21 -4.37
N ASP A 112 -12.96 -5.28 -4.83
CA ASP A 112 -12.09 -6.46 -4.75
C ASP A 112 -11.86 -6.98 -3.31
N ASN A 113 -11.90 -6.08 -2.32
CA ASN A 113 -11.71 -6.43 -0.91
C ASN A 113 -12.99 -6.29 -0.07
N SER A 114 -14.12 -5.94 -0.68
CA SER A 114 -15.38 -5.75 0.02
C SER A 114 -16.12 -7.08 0.20
N ILE A 115 -16.55 -7.34 1.42
CA ILE A 115 -17.38 -8.50 1.78
C ILE A 115 -18.79 -8.09 2.18
N MET A 116 -19.15 -6.83 1.99
CA MET A 116 -20.45 -6.27 2.36
C MET A 116 -21.22 -5.76 1.15
N SER A 117 -22.53 -5.61 1.34
CA SER A 117 -23.42 -4.99 0.37
C SER A 117 -24.39 -4.09 1.14
N ASP A 118 -24.19 -2.79 1.04
CA ASP A 118 -25.02 -1.78 1.71
C ASP A 118 -25.15 -0.54 0.82
N LYS A 119 -26.33 -0.38 0.23
CA LYS A 119 -26.60 0.72 -0.72
C LYS A 119 -26.36 2.12 -0.14
N GLN A 120 -26.58 2.31 1.16
CA GLN A 120 -26.36 3.62 1.80
C GLN A 120 -24.86 3.89 1.98
N ILE A 121 -24.08 2.85 2.27
CA ILE A 121 -22.59 2.95 2.28
C ILE A 121 -22.10 3.31 0.89
N ASP A 122 -22.59 2.64 -0.16
CA ASP A 122 -22.22 2.93 -1.55
C ASP A 122 -22.50 4.40 -1.93
N GLN A 123 -23.69 4.90 -1.55
CA GLN A 123 -24.08 6.29 -1.80
C GLN A 123 -23.19 7.31 -1.08
N LEU A 124 -22.79 7.02 0.17
CA LEU A 124 -21.89 7.92 0.91
C LEU A 124 -20.47 7.91 0.33
N ILE A 125 -19.98 6.75 -0.12
CA ILE A 125 -18.67 6.65 -0.81
C ILE A 125 -18.70 7.47 -2.10
N ASP A 126 -19.72 7.30 -2.94
CA ASP A 126 -19.83 8.00 -4.21
C ASP A 126 -19.98 9.51 -4.01
N LYS A 127 -20.76 9.93 -3.00
CA LYS A 127 -20.88 11.34 -2.65
C LYS A 127 -19.53 11.93 -2.20
N ALA A 128 -18.80 11.28 -1.28
CA ALA A 128 -17.51 11.75 -0.80
C ALA A 128 -16.47 11.86 -1.93
N ALA A 129 -16.55 11.00 -2.95
CA ALA A 129 -15.65 11.02 -4.09
C ALA A 129 -15.74 12.30 -4.93
N THR A 130 -16.89 12.95 -4.95
CA THR A 130 -17.12 14.22 -5.70
C THR A 130 -16.82 15.47 -4.87
N GLU A 131 -16.61 15.31 -3.56
CA GLU A 131 -16.41 16.40 -2.60
C GLU A 131 -14.92 16.76 -2.47
N THR A 132 -14.67 18.02 -2.10
CA THR A 132 -13.33 18.50 -1.73
C THR A 132 -12.92 17.99 -0.34
N PRO A 133 -11.63 18.08 0.05
CA PRO A 133 -11.17 17.69 1.38
C PRO A 133 -11.92 18.35 2.55
N ASP A 134 -12.38 19.58 2.39
CA ASP A 134 -13.15 20.28 3.43
C ASP A 134 -14.60 19.81 3.51
N GLU A 135 -15.18 19.40 2.38
CA GLU A 135 -16.57 18.95 2.27
C GLU A 135 -16.73 17.50 2.70
N TYR A 136 -15.85 16.59 2.30
CA TYR A 136 -16.01 15.16 2.54
C TYR A 136 -15.89 14.74 4.01
N ILE A 137 -15.32 15.57 4.88
CA ILE A 137 -15.17 15.25 6.32
C ILE A 137 -16.52 14.86 6.92
N GLN A 138 -17.57 15.63 6.65
CA GLN A 138 -18.92 15.33 7.15
C GLN A 138 -19.48 14.04 6.56
N THR A 139 -19.29 13.83 5.27
CA THR A 139 -19.78 12.61 4.58
C THR A 139 -19.07 11.36 5.11
N TYR A 140 -17.75 11.43 5.32
CA TYR A 140 -17.02 10.33 5.96
C TYR A 140 -17.41 10.12 7.42
N GLN A 141 -17.78 11.16 8.13
CA GLN A 141 -18.29 11.05 9.50
C GLN A 141 -19.61 10.24 9.57
N GLU A 142 -20.50 10.48 8.61
CA GLU A 142 -21.75 9.72 8.46
C GLU A 142 -21.48 8.27 8.02
N LEU A 143 -20.57 8.09 7.05
CA LEU A 143 -20.15 6.78 6.57
C LEU A 143 -19.58 5.92 7.71
N GLU A 144 -18.68 6.48 8.49
CA GLU A 144 -18.04 5.77 9.59
C GLU A 144 -19.00 5.47 10.72
N LYS A 145 -19.91 6.41 11.05
CA LYS A 145 -20.97 6.15 12.00
C LYS A 145 -21.78 4.92 11.60
N ARG A 146 -22.14 4.80 10.30
CA ARG A 146 -22.88 3.64 9.79
C ARG A 146 -22.05 2.36 9.84
N LEU A 147 -20.79 2.40 9.38
CA LEU A 147 -19.89 1.25 9.34
C LEU A 147 -19.63 0.67 10.74
N VAL A 148 -19.36 1.53 11.71
CA VAL A 148 -18.92 1.14 13.06
C VAL A 148 -20.11 0.99 14.01
N PHE A 149 -20.93 2.04 14.17
CA PHE A 149 -21.89 2.10 15.27
C PHE A 149 -23.29 1.60 14.89
N ASP A 150 -23.76 1.93 13.68
CA ASP A 150 -25.10 1.54 13.27
C ASP A 150 -25.14 0.06 12.86
N LYS A 151 -24.12 -0.42 12.14
CA LYS A 151 -24.06 -1.77 11.56
C LYS A 151 -23.02 -2.69 12.18
N ALA A 152 -22.02 -2.13 12.84
CA ALA A 152 -20.88 -2.88 13.37
C ALA A 152 -20.27 -3.83 12.31
N TYR A 153 -19.95 -3.28 11.13
CA TYR A 153 -19.26 -4.04 10.09
C TYR A 153 -17.75 -4.11 10.35
N ILE A 154 -17.22 -3.11 11.05
CA ILE A 154 -15.79 -2.96 11.32
C ILE A 154 -15.58 -2.29 12.69
N ALA A 155 -14.51 -2.66 13.38
CA ALA A 155 -14.07 -2.00 14.61
C ALA A 155 -12.65 -1.45 14.42
N PRO A 156 -12.43 -0.11 14.50
CA PRO A 156 -11.10 0.46 14.45
C PRO A 156 -10.32 0.10 15.71
N LEU A 157 -9.03 -0.20 15.56
CA LEU A 157 -8.16 -0.52 16.68
C LEU A 157 -7.17 0.61 16.95
N TYR A 158 -6.22 0.80 16.03
CA TYR A 158 -5.15 1.78 16.19
C TYR A 158 -4.57 2.21 14.84
N ASN A 159 -3.87 3.34 14.87
CA ASN A 159 -3.00 3.81 13.81
C ASN A 159 -1.56 3.50 14.19
N SER A 160 -0.78 2.93 13.26
CA SER A 160 0.64 2.66 13.45
C SER A 160 1.50 3.85 13.06
N LEU A 161 2.71 3.93 13.60
CA LEU A 161 3.76 4.73 13.03
C LEU A 161 4.41 3.97 11.86
N LYS A 162 4.86 4.70 10.87
CA LYS A 162 5.75 4.19 9.83
C LYS A 162 7.17 4.47 10.31
N ALA A 163 8.03 3.46 10.32
CA ALA A 163 9.39 3.61 10.80
C ALA A 163 10.40 2.92 9.88
N GLN A 164 11.60 3.51 9.83
CA GLN A 164 12.75 2.90 9.16
C GLN A 164 14.04 3.22 9.91
N GLY A 165 14.98 2.28 9.87
CA GLY A 165 16.32 2.44 10.39
C GLY A 165 17.30 2.77 9.27
N VAL A 166 18.16 3.74 9.48
CA VAL A 166 19.18 4.17 8.52
C VAL A 166 20.55 4.05 9.15
N ASN A 167 21.50 3.41 8.46
CA ASN A 167 22.91 3.44 8.83
C ASN A 167 23.50 4.80 8.45
N LYS A 168 23.55 5.71 9.42
CA LYS A 168 24.01 7.10 9.22
C LYS A 168 25.54 7.25 9.11
N GLU A 169 26.33 6.19 9.33
CA GLU A 169 27.74 6.22 9.02
C GLU A 169 27.98 6.14 7.50
N VAL A 170 27.08 5.49 6.77
CA VAL A 170 27.20 5.26 5.32
C VAL A 170 26.32 6.20 4.52
N ILE A 171 25.06 6.33 4.92
CA ILE A 171 24.02 7.11 4.21
C ILE A 171 23.83 8.46 4.86
N ASN A 172 23.73 9.50 4.04
CA ASN A 172 23.26 10.80 4.50
C ASN A 172 21.77 10.69 4.85
N GLU A 173 21.48 10.53 6.13
CA GLU A 173 20.12 10.30 6.64
C GLU A 173 19.10 11.37 6.23
N LYS A 174 19.57 12.62 5.99
CA LYS A 174 18.71 13.73 5.56
C LYS A 174 18.20 13.56 4.13
N THR A 175 18.83 12.70 3.33
CA THR A 175 18.42 12.39 1.96
C THR A 175 17.43 11.24 1.89
N VAL A 176 17.27 10.49 2.97
CA VAL A 176 16.29 9.42 3.10
C VAL A 176 14.98 10.00 3.61
N ARG A 177 13.93 9.90 2.80
CA ARG A 177 12.65 10.57 3.08
C ARG A 177 11.57 9.53 3.36
N LEU A 178 11.10 9.50 4.59
CA LEU A 178 10.00 8.65 5.03
C LEU A 178 8.67 9.40 4.87
N ALA A 179 8.02 9.22 3.73
CA ALA A 179 6.73 9.84 3.44
C ALA A 179 5.57 9.11 4.14
N LYS A 180 4.44 9.80 4.35
CA LYS A 180 3.23 9.22 4.97
C LYS A 180 2.65 8.07 4.13
N SER A 181 2.30 8.33 2.88
CA SER A 181 1.66 7.35 2.00
C SER A 181 2.62 6.70 1.01
N ARG A 182 3.37 7.50 0.26
CA ARG A 182 4.18 6.97 -0.83
C ARG A 182 5.30 6.06 -0.36
N ALA A 183 5.72 5.16 -1.23
CA ALA A 183 6.92 4.36 -1.03
C ALA A 183 8.20 5.23 -1.00
N VAL A 184 9.28 4.67 -0.45
CA VAL A 184 10.59 5.34 -0.42
C VAL A 184 11.10 5.54 -1.84
N ALA A 185 11.39 6.79 -2.18
CA ALA A 185 11.99 7.18 -3.44
C ALA A 185 13.52 7.09 -3.32
N TRP A 186 14.15 6.27 -4.14
CA TRP A 186 15.59 6.02 -4.06
C TRP A 186 16.42 7.10 -4.73
N GLU A 187 15.86 7.83 -5.69
CA GLU A 187 16.58 8.85 -6.46
C GLU A 187 17.16 9.98 -5.60
N SER A 188 16.50 10.29 -4.48
CA SER A 188 16.99 11.36 -3.57
C SER A 188 18.07 10.90 -2.59
N ILE A 189 18.23 9.59 -2.38
CA ILE A 189 19.16 9.04 -1.40
C ILE A 189 20.61 9.24 -1.83
N ASP A 190 21.48 9.55 -0.87
CA ASP A 190 22.90 9.77 -1.13
C ASP A 190 23.78 9.19 -0.02
N PHE A 191 25.02 8.85 -0.41
CA PHE A 191 26.05 8.48 0.54
C PHE A 191 26.65 9.73 1.21
N ASN A 192 27.18 9.59 2.43
CA ASN A 192 27.99 10.62 3.08
C ASN A 192 29.24 10.93 2.25
N ASP A 193 29.82 9.90 1.61
CA ASP A 193 30.94 10.01 0.68
C ASP A 193 30.42 9.90 -0.76
N SER A 194 30.28 11.01 -1.45
CA SER A 194 29.80 11.07 -2.83
C SER A 194 30.65 10.29 -3.84
N SER A 195 31.93 9.99 -3.52
CA SER A 195 32.79 9.16 -4.38
C SER A 195 32.31 7.71 -4.51
N LYS A 196 31.40 7.28 -3.62
CA LYS A 196 30.80 5.94 -3.61
C LYS A 196 29.60 5.80 -4.54
N ARG A 197 28.99 6.90 -4.98
CA ARG A 197 27.76 6.91 -5.80
C ARG A 197 27.77 5.94 -6.99
N ASN A 198 28.94 5.81 -7.65
CA ASN A 198 29.12 4.97 -8.84
C ASN A 198 29.89 3.67 -8.57
N LYS A 199 30.28 3.40 -7.33
CA LYS A 199 31.08 2.24 -6.95
C LYS A 199 30.35 1.26 -6.07
N ASP A 200 29.61 1.77 -5.10
CA ASP A 200 28.94 0.99 -4.07
C ASP A 200 27.43 1.00 -4.32
N PRO A 201 26.71 -0.11 -4.07
CA PRO A 201 25.26 -0.13 -4.12
C PRO A 201 24.66 0.50 -2.86
N LEU A 202 23.53 1.19 -3.00
CA LEU A 202 22.60 1.38 -1.89
C LEU A 202 21.97 0.02 -1.57
N ILE A 203 22.05 -0.43 -0.32
CA ILE A 203 21.46 -1.71 0.09
C ILE A 203 20.28 -1.44 1.02
N THR A 204 19.09 -1.78 0.57
CA THR A 204 17.84 -1.69 1.36
C THR A 204 17.26 -3.07 1.61
N GLN A 205 16.39 -3.20 2.59
CA GLN A 205 15.75 -4.47 2.95
C GLN A 205 14.27 -4.47 2.54
N GLN A 206 13.77 -5.65 2.20
CA GLN A 206 12.37 -5.99 2.03
C GLN A 206 12.10 -7.37 2.62
N ALA A 207 10.95 -7.57 3.26
CA ALA A 207 10.62 -8.85 3.90
C ALA A 207 10.30 -9.94 2.86
N LEU A 208 9.52 -9.62 1.82
CA LEU A 208 9.04 -10.61 0.85
C LEU A 208 9.94 -10.70 -0.38
N ALA A 209 10.40 -11.90 -0.69
CA ALA A 209 11.13 -12.22 -1.92
C ALA A 209 10.20 -12.46 -3.12
N SER A 210 8.98 -12.92 -2.89
CA SER A 210 8.00 -13.14 -3.96
C SER A 210 7.42 -11.81 -4.43
N LEU A 211 7.44 -11.59 -5.73
CA LEU A 211 6.85 -10.41 -6.37
C LEU A 211 5.66 -10.87 -7.21
N THR A 212 4.52 -10.22 -7.05
CA THR A 212 3.30 -10.59 -7.82
C THR A 212 3.49 -10.30 -9.30
N SER A 213 3.87 -9.10 -9.65
CA SER A 213 4.21 -8.69 -11.02
C SER A 213 4.87 -7.31 -11.00
N LEU A 214 5.78 -7.06 -11.94
CA LEU A 214 6.33 -5.71 -12.20
C LEU A 214 5.54 -4.94 -13.27
N ASP A 215 4.43 -5.47 -13.76
CA ASP A 215 3.45 -4.67 -14.51
C ASP A 215 2.66 -3.81 -13.49
N PRO A 216 2.63 -2.47 -13.64
CA PRO A 216 1.98 -1.58 -12.66
C PRO A 216 0.53 -1.93 -12.34
N ILE A 217 -0.21 -2.51 -13.28
CA ILE A 217 -1.64 -2.82 -13.10
C ILE A 217 -1.92 -4.23 -12.58
N LYS A 218 -0.90 -5.09 -12.46
CA LYS A 218 -1.05 -6.48 -11.97
C LYS A 218 -0.61 -6.69 -10.52
N GLY A 219 0.07 -5.75 -9.91
CA GLY A 219 0.53 -5.82 -8.53
C GLY A 219 -0.03 -4.66 -7.70
N ASN A 220 -0.53 -4.96 -6.49
CA ASN A 220 -1.02 -3.95 -5.54
C ASN A 220 -0.76 -4.39 -4.09
N ASP A 221 0.49 -4.64 -3.77
CA ASP A 221 0.98 -4.92 -2.42
C ASP A 221 2.19 -4.04 -2.10
N GLY A 222 2.55 -3.95 -0.82
CA GLY A 222 3.59 -3.05 -0.35
C GLY A 222 4.97 -3.30 -0.98
N SER A 223 5.29 -4.56 -1.31
CA SER A 223 6.57 -4.92 -1.93
C SER A 223 6.65 -4.41 -3.37
N ILE A 224 5.61 -4.68 -4.16
CA ILE A 224 5.51 -4.21 -5.55
C ILE A 224 5.39 -2.69 -5.61
N ASN A 225 4.61 -2.08 -4.72
CA ASN A 225 4.43 -0.63 -4.70
C ASN A 225 5.79 0.10 -4.54
N THR A 226 6.68 -0.43 -3.71
CA THR A 226 8.03 0.13 -3.55
C THR A 226 8.86 0.02 -4.83
N LEU A 227 8.88 -1.16 -5.45
CA LEU A 227 9.68 -1.41 -6.64
C LEU A 227 9.15 -0.62 -7.85
N ASN A 228 7.85 -0.72 -8.13
CA ASN A 228 7.23 -0.05 -9.27
C ASN A 228 7.25 1.48 -9.14
N THR A 229 7.18 2.02 -7.92
CA THR A 229 7.34 3.47 -7.68
C THR A 229 8.70 3.97 -8.17
N ASN A 230 9.75 3.16 -8.03
CA ASN A 230 11.10 3.50 -8.47
C ASN A 230 11.40 3.08 -9.92
N MET A 231 10.55 2.24 -10.55
CA MET A 231 10.72 1.78 -11.93
C MET A 231 9.90 2.59 -12.96
N TYR A 232 8.79 3.17 -12.55
CA TYR A 232 7.89 3.86 -13.48
C TYR A 232 7.60 5.28 -13.04
N VAL A 233 7.79 6.23 -13.97
CA VAL A 233 7.35 7.61 -13.77
C VAL A 233 5.82 7.70 -13.85
N ARG A 234 5.24 8.67 -13.18
CA ARG A 234 3.80 8.97 -13.16
C ARG A 234 3.58 10.41 -13.63
N LEU A 235 2.34 10.76 -13.94
CA LEU A 235 1.97 12.13 -14.32
C LEU A 235 2.15 13.13 -13.17
N VAL A 236 1.91 12.68 -11.94
CA VAL A 236 2.14 13.45 -10.71
C VAL A 236 2.71 12.54 -9.63
N ASN A 237 3.26 13.13 -8.59
CA ASN A 237 3.73 12.45 -7.38
C ASN A 237 2.99 12.97 -6.14
N LEU A 238 3.25 12.36 -4.98
CA LEU A 238 2.90 12.90 -3.68
C LEU A 238 4.16 13.45 -3.00
N THR A 239 4.01 14.55 -2.26
CA THR A 239 5.02 14.99 -1.28
C THR A 239 5.07 14.03 -0.09
N ASP A 240 5.99 14.25 0.85
CA ASP A 240 6.05 13.46 2.08
C ASP A 240 4.80 13.62 2.96
N ASP A 241 4.05 14.73 2.78
CA ASP A 241 2.79 15.06 3.46
C ASP A 241 1.54 14.82 2.60
N ASP A 242 1.63 13.96 1.59
CA ASP A 242 0.53 13.53 0.71
C ASP A 242 -0.10 14.63 -0.17
N LYS A 243 0.58 15.75 -0.36
CA LYS A 243 0.14 16.75 -1.32
C LYS A 243 0.55 16.36 -2.73
N VAL A 244 -0.36 16.51 -3.69
CA VAL A 244 -0.04 16.28 -5.10
C VAL A 244 0.99 17.29 -5.59
N THR A 245 1.98 16.81 -6.34
CA THR A 245 3.06 17.62 -6.91
C THR A 245 3.48 17.09 -8.26
N SER A 246 3.90 17.99 -9.15
CA SER A 246 4.56 17.63 -10.41
C SER A 246 6.08 17.44 -10.27
N LYS A 247 6.66 17.71 -9.11
CA LYS A 247 8.11 17.56 -8.89
C LYS A 247 8.53 16.09 -9.05
N GLY A 248 9.53 15.83 -9.89
CA GLY A 248 10.03 14.48 -10.15
C GLY A 248 9.05 13.56 -10.87
N SER A 249 8.00 14.10 -11.50
CA SER A 249 7.03 13.35 -12.30
C SER A 249 7.21 13.62 -13.80
N LEU A 250 6.43 12.97 -14.65
CA LEU A 250 6.46 13.18 -16.10
C LEU A 250 5.92 14.54 -16.52
N SER A 251 5.10 15.20 -15.70
CA SER A 251 4.58 16.51 -16.05
C SER A 251 5.36 17.64 -15.37
N TRP A 252 5.57 18.75 -16.11
CA TRP A 252 6.04 20.02 -15.54
C TRP A 252 4.99 20.60 -14.61
N ASN A 253 3.74 20.61 -15.06
CA ASN A 253 2.58 21.09 -14.32
C ASN A 253 1.32 20.36 -14.77
N HIS A 254 0.28 20.52 -13.97
CA HIS A 254 -1.07 20.06 -14.28
C HIS A 254 -2.08 21.18 -13.97
N ALA A 255 -3.24 21.10 -14.62
CA ALA A 255 -4.36 22.01 -14.41
C ALA A 255 -5.67 21.24 -14.53
N ALA A 256 -6.70 21.70 -13.83
CA ALA A 256 -8.05 21.14 -13.92
C ALA A 256 -9.05 22.20 -14.33
N THR A 257 -10.09 21.81 -15.04
CA THR A 257 -11.24 22.68 -15.30
C THR A 257 -12.02 22.95 -14.01
N LYS A 258 -12.81 24.02 -14.02
CA LYS A 258 -13.58 24.44 -12.84
C LYS A 258 -14.58 23.39 -12.37
N ASP A 259 -15.15 22.61 -13.29
CA ASP A 259 -16.06 21.50 -13.01
C ASP A 259 -15.37 20.21 -12.55
N LYS A 260 -14.01 20.20 -12.53
CA LYS A 260 -13.19 19.06 -12.09
C LYS A 260 -13.46 17.75 -12.84
N THR A 261 -13.82 17.88 -14.12
CA THR A 261 -14.02 16.73 -15.02
C THR A 261 -12.90 16.55 -16.03
N HIS A 262 -12.09 17.58 -16.27
CA HIS A 262 -10.97 17.54 -17.21
C HIS A 262 -9.68 17.98 -16.54
N TYR A 263 -8.64 17.18 -16.71
CA TYR A 263 -7.31 17.39 -16.13
C TYR A 263 -6.27 17.38 -17.24
N TYR A 264 -5.44 18.43 -17.29
CA TYR A 264 -4.42 18.63 -18.31
C TYR A 264 -3.04 18.53 -17.70
N PHE A 265 -2.11 17.88 -18.42
CA PHE A 265 -0.73 17.64 -17.97
C PHE A 265 0.24 18.10 -19.06
N LEU A 266 1.13 19.02 -18.74
CA LEU A 266 2.19 19.51 -19.63
C LEU A 266 3.42 18.61 -19.47
N LEU A 267 3.75 17.82 -20.49
CA LEU A 267 4.76 16.79 -20.37
C LEU A 267 6.18 17.32 -20.55
N ARG A 268 7.12 16.67 -19.85
CA ARG A 268 8.57 16.79 -20.01
C ARG A 268 9.02 16.02 -21.26
N ASP A 269 10.20 16.35 -21.77
CA ASP A 269 10.84 15.67 -22.90
C ASP A 269 12.22 15.08 -22.56
N ASP A 270 12.61 15.09 -21.27
CA ASP A 270 13.94 14.71 -20.77
C ASP A 270 13.96 13.32 -20.10
N ILE A 271 12.98 12.45 -20.43
CA ILE A 271 12.93 11.06 -19.94
C ILE A 271 12.89 10.10 -21.13
N ARG A 272 13.73 9.06 -21.08
CA ARG A 272 13.68 7.92 -21.98
C ARG A 272 13.56 6.63 -21.19
N PHE A 273 12.98 5.61 -21.82
CA PHE A 273 12.91 4.28 -21.23
C PHE A 273 14.31 3.69 -21.08
N ALA A 274 14.57 3.08 -19.92
CA ALA A 274 15.71 2.18 -19.75
C ALA A 274 15.31 0.76 -20.16
N LYS A 275 16.29 0.01 -20.68
CA LYS A 275 16.23 -1.43 -20.90
C LYS A 275 17.42 -2.11 -20.24
N VAL A 276 17.39 -3.43 -20.12
CA VAL A 276 18.52 -4.22 -19.61
C VAL A 276 19.17 -5.00 -20.74
N GLU A 277 20.47 -4.84 -20.90
CA GLU A 277 21.32 -5.66 -21.75
C GLU A 277 22.54 -6.12 -20.98
N ASN A 278 22.86 -7.40 -21.01
CA ASN A 278 24.02 -7.97 -20.32
C ASN A 278 24.11 -7.56 -18.85
N LYS A 279 22.97 -7.62 -18.14
CA LYS A 279 22.81 -7.23 -16.74
C LYS A 279 23.10 -5.75 -16.44
N LYS A 280 23.10 -4.86 -17.44
CA LYS A 280 23.31 -3.42 -17.28
C LYS A 280 22.10 -2.63 -17.77
N ALA A 281 21.80 -1.52 -17.10
CA ALA A 281 20.82 -0.57 -17.59
C ALA A 281 21.39 0.24 -18.77
N MET A 282 20.61 0.31 -19.83
CA MET A 282 20.96 1.04 -21.06
C MET A 282 19.82 1.97 -21.43
N ASP A 283 20.12 3.11 -22.05
CA ASP A 283 19.12 3.93 -22.72
C ASP A 283 18.53 3.12 -23.89
N SER A 284 17.21 2.97 -23.93
CA SER A 284 16.53 2.27 -25.02
C SER A 284 16.52 3.07 -26.33
N GLY A 285 16.78 4.38 -26.25
CA GLY A 285 16.57 5.34 -27.33
C GLY A 285 15.12 5.81 -27.49
N GLU A 286 14.16 5.22 -26.79
CA GLU A 286 12.75 5.56 -26.87
C GLU A 286 12.38 6.61 -25.80
N ARG A 287 11.81 7.75 -26.21
CA ARG A 287 11.28 8.77 -25.30
C ARG A 287 10.00 8.28 -24.62
N VAL A 288 9.78 8.76 -23.40
CA VAL A 288 8.50 8.64 -22.72
C VAL A 288 7.61 9.80 -23.19
N GLY A 289 6.44 9.51 -23.73
CA GLY A 289 5.58 10.53 -24.31
C GLY A 289 4.09 10.33 -24.08
N ALA A 290 3.31 11.21 -24.68
CA ALA A 290 1.85 11.26 -24.51
C ALA A 290 1.16 9.98 -25.00
N ASP A 291 1.67 9.32 -26.02
CA ASP A 291 1.16 8.03 -26.53
C ASP A 291 1.31 6.92 -25.48
N ASP A 292 2.43 6.88 -24.74
CA ASP A 292 2.65 5.95 -23.64
C ASP A 292 1.72 6.23 -22.45
N VAL A 293 1.49 7.51 -22.14
CA VAL A 293 0.55 7.93 -21.09
C VAL A 293 -0.87 7.45 -21.41
N VAL A 294 -1.35 7.79 -22.61
CA VAL A 294 -2.69 7.41 -23.09
C VAL A 294 -2.86 5.89 -23.08
N PHE A 295 -1.85 5.16 -23.56
CA PHE A 295 -1.85 3.70 -23.57
C PHE A 295 -1.89 3.14 -22.14
N SER A 296 -1.02 3.62 -21.24
CA SER A 296 -0.93 3.14 -19.86
C SER A 296 -2.24 3.33 -19.10
N LEU A 297 -2.87 4.52 -19.22
CA LEU A 297 -4.11 4.82 -18.53
C LEU A 297 -5.31 4.08 -19.14
N ASN A 298 -5.35 3.87 -20.46
CA ASN A 298 -6.38 3.05 -21.09
C ASN A 298 -6.30 1.59 -20.65
N ARG A 299 -5.09 1.03 -20.45
CA ARG A 299 -4.93 -0.28 -19.83
C ARG A 299 -5.40 -0.29 -18.37
N ALA A 300 -5.03 0.74 -17.61
CA ALA A 300 -5.33 0.80 -16.18
C ALA A 300 -6.85 0.84 -15.90
N LYS A 301 -7.63 1.52 -16.75
CA LYS A 301 -9.09 1.62 -16.62
C LYS A 301 -9.87 0.48 -17.25
N ASP A 302 -9.24 -0.38 -18.04
CA ASP A 302 -9.89 -1.52 -18.68
C ASP A 302 -9.65 -2.79 -17.86
N LYS A 303 -10.71 -3.28 -17.23
CA LYS A 303 -10.66 -4.50 -16.39
C LYS A 303 -10.12 -5.72 -17.15
N ASN A 304 -10.29 -5.76 -18.46
CA ASN A 304 -9.89 -6.87 -19.31
C ASN A 304 -8.56 -6.63 -20.06
N ALA A 305 -7.83 -5.57 -19.72
CA ALA A 305 -6.56 -5.24 -20.38
C ALA A 305 -5.47 -6.30 -20.16
N VAL A 306 -5.50 -7.01 -19.03
CA VAL A 306 -4.57 -8.08 -18.65
C VAL A 306 -5.28 -9.13 -17.83
N PRO A 307 -4.82 -10.40 -17.85
CA PRO A 307 -5.30 -11.40 -16.90
C PRO A 307 -4.91 -10.98 -15.48
N ASP A 308 -5.80 -11.19 -14.52
CA ASP A 308 -5.59 -10.84 -13.10
C ASP A 308 -5.22 -9.35 -12.91
N HIS A 309 -6.06 -8.46 -13.43
CA HIS A 309 -5.93 -7.01 -13.24
C HIS A 309 -6.31 -6.63 -11.81
N ARG A 310 -5.34 -6.11 -11.02
CA ARG A 310 -5.52 -5.88 -9.56
C ARG A 310 -5.74 -4.44 -9.16
N THR A 311 -5.71 -3.51 -10.09
CA THR A 311 -5.81 -2.06 -9.81
C THR A 311 -6.89 -1.36 -10.61
N TYR A 312 -7.77 -2.10 -11.25
CA TYR A 312 -8.86 -1.55 -12.06
C TYR A 312 -9.69 -0.52 -11.29
N SER A 313 -10.12 -0.84 -10.08
CA SER A 313 -10.96 0.03 -9.24
C SER A 313 -10.33 1.39 -8.93
N LEU A 314 -9.01 1.53 -9.04
CA LEU A 314 -8.32 2.81 -8.86
C LEU A 314 -8.44 3.73 -10.08
N HIS A 315 -8.82 3.20 -11.24
CA HIS A 315 -8.81 3.91 -12.52
C HIS A 315 -10.15 3.91 -13.25
N GLU A 316 -11.18 3.26 -12.69
CA GLU A 316 -12.52 3.16 -13.29
C GLU A 316 -13.20 4.52 -13.52
N HIS A 317 -12.79 5.55 -12.78
CA HIS A 317 -13.27 6.93 -12.94
C HIS A 317 -12.69 7.66 -14.16
N ILE A 318 -11.68 7.11 -14.80
CA ILE A 318 -11.12 7.68 -16.03
C ILE A 318 -12.03 7.31 -17.20
N GLN A 319 -12.73 8.29 -17.76
CA GLN A 319 -13.52 8.10 -18.98
C GLN A 319 -12.61 8.00 -20.21
N SER A 320 -11.68 8.94 -20.38
CA SER A 320 -10.72 8.97 -21.49
C SER A 320 -9.40 9.62 -21.09
N ALA A 321 -8.34 9.20 -21.80
CA ALA A 321 -7.06 9.89 -21.83
C ALA A 321 -6.71 10.15 -23.30
N GLU A 322 -6.35 11.38 -23.65
CA GLU A 322 -6.08 11.78 -25.04
C GLU A 322 -4.98 12.84 -25.15
N VAL A 323 -4.32 12.87 -26.32
CA VAL A 323 -3.31 13.87 -26.61
C VAL A 323 -3.99 15.13 -27.13
N VAL A 324 -3.71 16.26 -26.50
CA VAL A 324 -4.23 17.57 -26.93
C VAL A 324 -3.32 18.13 -28.02
N THR A 325 -3.89 18.41 -29.17
CA THR A 325 -3.17 18.97 -30.35
C THR A 325 -3.62 20.37 -30.73
N ASP A 326 -4.80 20.80 -30.26
CA ASP A 326 -5.30 22.13 -30.48
C ASP A 326 -4.99 23.07 -29.29
N LEU A 327 -4.13 24.05 -29.53
CA LEU A 327 -3.77 25.06 -28.54
C LEU A 327 -4.98 25.86 -28.01
N SER A 328 -6.07 25.91 -28.76
CA SER A 328 -7.28 26.63 -28.34
C SER A 328 -7.99 25.96 -27.17
N GLU A 329 -7.86 24.64 -26.99
CA GLU A 329 -8.42 23.92 -25.83
C GLU A 329 -7.84 24.43 -24.51
N LEU A 330 -6.58 24.87 -24.50
CA LEU A 330 -5.91 25.38 -23.31
C LEU A 330 -6.42 26.78 -22.87
N LYS A 331 -7.29 27.41 -23.65
CA LYS A 331 -7.96 28.66 -23.27
C LYS A 331 -9.17 28.46 -22.36
N ALA A 332 -9.56 27.21 -22.12
CA ALA A 332 -10.64 26.89 -21.19
C ALA A 332 -10.35 27.44 -19.79
N ALA A 333 -11.40 27.80 -19.06
CA ALA A 333 -11.29 28.31 -17.70
C ALA A 333 -10.74 27.26 -16.74
N SER A 334 -9.72 27.63 -15.97
CA SER A 334 -9.12 26.82 -14.93
C SER A 334 -9.91 26.90 -13.62
N GLY A 335 -9.86 25.86 -12.83
CA GLY A 335 -10.38 25.82 -11.46
C GLY A 335 -9.71 26.81 -10.49
N ASN A 336 -8.48 27.26 -10.80
CA ASN A 336 -7.73 28.21 -9.99
C ASN A 336 -8.03 29.69 -10.36
N GLY A 337 -8.90 29.95 -11.33
CA GLY A 337 -9.16 31.28 -11.89
C GLY A 337 -8.09 31.67 -12.93
N GLY A 338 -8.48 31.91 -14.15
CA GLY A 338 -7.60 32.08 -15.30
C GLY A 338 -7.84 30.99 -16.33
N THR A 339 -6.84 30.64 -17.11
CA THR A 339 -6.92 29.59 -18.14
C THR A 339 -6.08 28.37 -17.80
N ILE A 340 -6.43 27.23 -18.38
CA ILE A 340 -5.62 26.00 -18.32
C ILE A 340 -4.19 26.29 -18.76
N LYS A 341 -4.01 27.06 -19.85
CA LYS A 341 -2.68 27.43 -20.33
C LYS A 341 -1.84 28.15 -19.29
N GLU A 342 -2.43 29.15 -18.61
CA GLU A 342 -1.73 29.92 -17.58
C GLU A 342 -1.29 29.06 -16.41
N ASP A 343 -2.12 28.09 -15.98
CA ASP A 343 -1.75 27.16 -14.92
C ASP A 343 -0.66 26.18 -15.36
N LEU A 344 -0.73 25.66 -16.59
CA LEU A 344 0.30 24.76 -17.12
C LEU A 344 1.66 25.45 -17.31
N GLU A 345 1.66 26.74 -17.58
CA GLU A 345 2.86 27.55 -17.81
C GLU A 345 3.49 28.14 -16.55
N LYS A 346 2.97 27.81 -15.36
CA LYS A 346 3.62 28.23 -14.10
C LYS A 346 4.99 27.57 -13.98
N ASP A 347 5.99 28.38 -13.66
CA ASP A 347 7.38 27.95 -13.37
C ASP A 347 8.08 27.16 -14.48
N VAL A 348 7.56 27.13 -15.72
CA VAL A 348 8.28 26.56 -16.86
C VAL A 348 9.20 27.60 -17.51
N GLN A 349 10.36 27.16 -17.96
CA GLN A 349 11.35 28.04 -18.58
C GLN A 349 10.86 28.65 -19.89
N GLN A 350 10.15 27.87 -20.70
CA GLN A 350 9.62 28.29 -21.99
C GLN A 350 8.10 28.16 -22.01
N LYS A 351 7.41 29.19 -22.48
CA LYS A 351 5.96 29.17 -22.67
C LYS A 351 5.58 28.24 -23.84
N VAL A 352 4.37 27.69 -23.76
CA VAL A 352 3.82 26.81 -24.79
C VAL A 352 3.54 27.62 -26.06
N LYS A 353 4.33 27.40 -27.12
CA LYS A 353 4.17 28.01 -28.44
C LYS A 353 3.37 27.14 -29.40
N LYS A 354 3.59 25.81 -29.32
CA LYS A 354 2.83 24.82 -30.10
C LYS A 354 2.66 23.53 -29.31
N LEU A 355 1.62 22.78 -29.62
CA LEU A 355 1.40 21.42 -29.18
C LEU A 355 1.83 20.46 -30.28
N VAL A 356 2.48 19.37 -29.89
CA VAL A 356 2.93 18.31 -30.79
C VAL A 356 2.30 16.99 -30.40
N LYS A 357 1.97 16.17 -31.40
CA LYS A 357 1.38 14.85 -31.18
C LYS A 357 2.45 13.78 -30.95
N ASP A 358 3.48 13.80 -31.77
CA ASP A 358 4.57 12.82 -31.71
C ASP A 358 5.57 13.21 -30.62
N LYS A 359 5.97 12.25 -29.78
CA LYS A 359 6.95 12.48 -28.72
C LYS A 359 8.34 12.85 -29.24
N GLU A 360 8.69 12.44 -30.45
CA GLU A 360 9.99 12.79 -31.06
C GLU A 360 10.03 14.26 -31.53
N ASP A 361 8.86 14.89 -31.76
CA ASP A 361 8.76 16.32 -32.11
C ASP A 361 8.77 17.25 -30.89
N ALA A 362 8.74 16.69 -29.66
CA ALA A 362 8.77 17.49 -28.45
C ALA A 362 10.13 18.14 -28.25
N ASP A 363 10.12 19.45 -28.04
CA ASP A 363 11.28 20.28 -27.70
C ASP A 363 10.82 21.38 -26.75
N ASN A 364 10.88 21.07 -25.46
CA ASN A 364 10.39 21.99 -24.42
C ASN A 364 11.21 23.29 -24.39
N GLN A 365 12.50 23.24 -24.76
CA GLN A 365 13.33 24.43 -24.81
C GLN A 365 12.93 25.37 -25.98
N ALA A 366 12.43 24.81 -27.08
CA ALA A 366 11.87 25.58 -28.18
C ALA A 366 10.40 26.00 -27.95
N GLY A 367 9.73 25.52 -26.90
CA GLY A 367 8.33 25.77 -26.60
C GLY A 367 7.37 24.82 -27.32
N ALA A 368 7.87 23.67 -27.80
CA ALA A 368 7.06 22.60 -28.38
C ALA A 368 6.81 21.52 -27.31
N TYR A 369 5.57 21.38 -26.90
CA TYR A 369 5.19 20.49 -25.80
C TYR A 369 4.16 19.45 -26.23
N GLN A 370 4.17 18.31 -25.54
CA GLN A 370 3.01 17.42 -25.49
C GLN A 370 2.13 17.77 -24.29
N VAL A 371 0.81 17.69 -24.49
CA VAL A 371 -0.20 17.82 -23.43
C VAL A 371 -1.12 16.61 -23.49
N VAL A 372 -1.36 16.00 -22.34
CA VAL A 372 -2.37 14.95 -22.18
C VAL A 372 -3.55 15.53 -21.41
N LYS A 373 -4.75 15.23 -21.89
CA LYS A 373 -6.01 15.51 -21.20
C LYS A 373 -6.62 14.20 -20.70
N ILE A 374 -7.00 14.19 -19.42
CA ILE A 374 -7.77 13.10 -18.79
C ILE A 374 -9.16 13.64 -18.53
N THR A 375 -10.17 12.92 -19.00
CA THR A 375 -11.58 13.18 -18.68
C THR A 375 -12.05 12.13 -17.68
N THR A 376 -12.74 12.56 -16.62
CA THR A 376 -13.36 11.68 -15.65
C THR A 376 -14.85 11.50 -15.92
N THR A 377 -15.43 10.39 -15.49
CA THR A 377 -16.86 10.05 -15.68
C THR A 377 -17.79 11.02 -14.98
N GLU A 378 -17.29 11.64 -13.91
CA GLU A 378 -17.98 12.63 -13.06
C GLU A 378 -16.91 13.54 -12.42
N PRO A 379 -17.27 14.66 -11.78
CA PRO A 379 -16.30 15.44 -11.02
C PRO A 379 -15.57 14.56 -10.01
N PHE A 380 -14.25 14.38 -10.18
CA PHE A 380 -13.45 13.50 -9.35
C PHE A 380 -12.09 14.11 -9.01
N PRO A 381 -12.05 15.07 -8.05
CA PRO A 381 -10.82 15.79 -7.72
C PRO A 381 -9.71 14.88 -7.20
N GLN A 382 -10.06 13.72 -6.65
CA GLN A 382 -9.10 12.74 -6.15
C GLN A 382 -8.36 11.96 -7.24
N VAL A 383 -8.72 12.09 -8.51
CA VAL A 383 -8.02 11.44 -9.63
C VAL A 383 -6.51 11.71 -9.59
N LEU A 384 -6.09 12.91 -9.19
CA LEU A 384 -4.68 13.26 -9.07
C LEU A 384 -3.92 12.38 -8.05
N ASN A 385 -4.56 12.03 -6.94
CA ASN A 385 -4.00 11.13 -5.96
C ASN A 385 -3.84 9.71 -6.52
N TYR A 386 -4.82 9.23 -7.28
CA TYR A 386 -4.74 7.94 -7.96
C TYR A 386 -3.68 7.91 -9.07
N LEU A 387 -3.50 9.02 -9.79
CA LEU A 387 -2.45 9.17 -10.79
C LEU A 387 -1.03 9.25 -10.18
N ALA A 388 -0.90 9.50 -8.89
CA ALA A 388 0.35 9.42 -8.16
C ALA A 388 0.66 7.98 -7.65
N HIS A 389 -0.30 7.06 -7.67
CA HIS A 389 -0.12 5.68 -7.28
C HIS A 389 0.73 4.91 -8.32
N GLN A 390 1.45 3.89 -7.87
CA GLN A 390 2.33 3.10 -8.75
C GLN A 390 1.58 2.45 -9.94
N SER A 391 0.29 2.14 -9.77
CA SER A 391 -0.54 1.57 -10.84
C SER A 391 -0.80 2.50 -12.03
N ALA A 392 -0.59 3.82 -11.85
CA ALA A 392 -0.58 4.79 -12.93
C ALA A 392 0.84 4.98 -13.54
N GLY A 393 1.74 4.06 -13.27
CA GLY A 393 3.09 4.04 -13.84
C GLY A 393 3.06 3.97 -15.36
N ILE A 394 3.84 4.82 -16.02
CA ILE A 394 3.86 4.91 -17.48
C ILE A 394 4.76 3.83 -18.05
N VAL A 395 4.20 2.94 -18.83
CA VAL A 395 4.88 1.84 -19.53
C VAL A 395 5.07 2.17 -21.01
N SER A 396 6.08 1.59 -21.66
CA SER A 396 6.26 1.73 -23.10
C SER A 396 5.16 0.97 -23.84
N LYS A 397 4.34 1.70 -24.61
CA LYS A 397 3.32 1.11 -25.48
C LYS A 397 3.95 0.05 -26.39
N LYS A 398 5.01 0.39 -27.10
CA LYS A 398 5.70 -0.48 -28.03
C LYS A 398 6.20 -1.77 -27.37
N GLN A 399 6.73 -1.65 -26.15
CA GLN A 399 7.28 -2.80 -25.44
C GLN A 399 6.18 -3.73 -24.91
N ILE A 400 5.10 -3.17 -24.36
CA ILE A 400 3.95 -3.97 -23.91
C ILE A 400 3.33 -4.74 -25.08
N GLU A 401 3.07 -4.05 -26.21
CA GLU A 401 2.51 -4.68 -27.41
C GLU A 401 3.43 -5.79 -27.97
N ARG A 402 4.74 -5.66 -27.82
CA ARG A 402 5.72 -6.67 -28.21
C ARG A 402 5.71 -7.91 -27.30
N VAL A 403 5.48 -7.73 -26.01
CA VAL A 403 5.55 -8.81 -25.00
C VAL A 403 4.19 -9.48 -24.82
N ASN A 404 3.13 -8.71 -24.66
CA ASN A 404 1.78 -9.22 -24.42
C ASN A 404 1.09 -9.59 -25.74
N THR A 405 1.48 -10.73 -26.32
CA THR A 405 0.95 -11.21 -27.60
C THR A 405 -0.17 -12.24 -27.45
N TYR A 406 -0.55 -12.57 -26.22
CA TYR A 406 -1.61 -13.50 -25.88
C TYR A 406 -2.99 -12.84 -25.95
N ASP A 407 -4.02 -13.68 -26.12
CA ASP A 407 -5.41 -13.29 -25.93
C ASP A 407 -5.76 -13.38 -24.43
N VAL A 408 -6.28 -12.29 -23.85
CA VAL A 408 -6.60 -12.23 -22.41
C VAL A 408 -7.70 -13.22 -22.04
N ASP A 409 -8.70 -13.40 -22.91
CA ASP A 409 -9.83 -14.31 -22.68
C ASP A 409 -9.42 -15.80 -22.81
N ALA A 410 -8.33 -16.08 -23.53
CA ALA A 410 -7.78 -17.41 -23.74
C ALA A 410 -6.43 -17.64 -23.02
N PHE A 411 -6.10 -16.80 -22.06
CA PHE A 411 -4.81 -16.82 -21.36
C PHE A 411 -4.51 -18.14 -20.67
N ASP A 412 -3.38 -18.76 -21.05
CA ASP A 412 -2.86 -19.98 -20.44
C ASP A 412 -1.59 -19.66 -19.62
N PRO A 413 -1.67 -19.62 -18.27
CA PRO A 413 -0.52 -19.27 -17.43
C PRO A 413 0.68 -20.22 -17.55
N ALA A 414 0.50 -21.40 -18.15
CA ALA A 414 1.59 -22.34 -18.41
C ALA A 414 2.40 -21.98 -19.66
N LYS A 415 1.80 -21.27 -20.62
CA LYS A 415 2.40 -20.93 -21.91
C LYS A 415 2.67 -19.45 -22.07
N ASP A 416 1.72 -18.63 -21.64
CA ASP A 416 1.74 -17.19 -21.85
C ASP A 416 2.52 -16.50 -20.72
N ILE A 417 3.41 -15.60 -21.09
CA ILE A 417 4.25 -14.87 -20.15
C ILE A 417 3.95 -13.38 -20.29
N PRO A 418 3.16 -12.79 -19.38
CA PRO A 418 2.86 -11.37 -19.42
C PRO A 418 4.10 -10.51 -19.14
N TYR A 419 4.05 -9.26 -19.59
CA TYR A 419 5.02 -8.24 -19.19
C TYR A 419 5.12 -8.16 -17.65
N GLY A 420 6.34 -8.06 -17.12
CA GLY A 420 6.59 -7.97 -15.69
C GLY A 420 6.42 -9.26 -14.89
N ASP A 421 6.12 -10.39 -15.55
CA ASP A 421 6.06 -11.72 -14.90
C ASP A 421 7.44 -12.11 -14.36
N GLN A 422 7.48 -12.70 -13.16
CA GLN A 422 8.73 -13.11 -12.51
C GLN A 422 9.59 -14.06 -13.38
N ARG A 423 8.96 -14.89 -14.23
CA ARG A 423 9.67 -15.77 -15.16
C ARG A 423 10.54 -15.01 -16.17
N THR A 424 10.25 -13.71 -16.39
CA THR A 424 11.01 -12.84 -17.29
C THR A 424 12.08 -12.02 -16.58
N ILE A 425 12.04 -11.95 -15.25
CA ILE A 425 12.90 -11.07 -14.43
C ILE A 425 13.86 -11.81 -13.51
N THR A 426 13.70 -13.15 -13.36
CA THR A 426 14.66 -13.99 -12.64
C THR A 426 15.92 -14.21 -13.46
N GLU A 427 17.01 -14.54 -12.80
CA GLU A 427 18.29 -14.79 -13.47
C GLU A 427 18.17 -15.87 -14.55
N GLY A 428 18.42 -15.50 -15.80
CA GLY A 428 18.29 -16.39 -16.94
C GLY A 428 18.31 -15.65 -18.27
N LYS A 429 18.01 -16.37 -19.38
CA LYS A 429 18.07 -15.83 -20.75
C LYS A 429 16.95 -14.83 -21.07
N MET A 430 15.86 -14.86 -20.35
CA MET A 430 14.62 -14.19 -20.77
C MET A 430 14.43 -12.77 -20.22
N TYR A 431 15.14 -12.35 -19.18
CA TYR A 431 14.88 -11.03 -18.63
C TYR A 431 15.54 -9.87 -19.40
N ASN A 432 16.57 -10.13 -20.19
CA ASN A 432 17.17 -9.12 -21.07
C ASN A 432 16.13 -8.60 -22.05
N ASN A 433 15.99 -7.25 -22.13
CA ASN A 433 15.06 -6.58 -23.03
C ASN A 433 13.56 -6.92 -22.80
N GLN A 434 13.20 -7.50 -21.68
CA GLN A 434 11.79 -7.72 -21.35
C GLN A 434 11.17 -6.52 -20.64
N LEU A 435 11.88 -5.95 -19.66
CA LEU A 435 11.42 -4.77 -18.95
C LEU A 435 11.92 -3.49 -19.64
N PHE A 436 11.02 -2.51 -19.75
CA PHE A 436 11.35 -1.13 -20.09
C PHE A 436 10.84 -0.24 -18.96
N ALA A 437 11.73 0.47 -18.27
CA ALA A 437 11.39 1.31 -17.14
C ALA A 437 11.46 2.79 -17.51
N SER A 438 10.40 3.52 -17.25
CA SER A 438 10.33 4.98 -17.44
C SER A 438 10.81 5.78 -16.24
N GLY A 439 11.00 5.12 -15.10
CA GLY A 439 11.40 5.74 -13.83
C GLY A 439 12.92 5.84 -13.63
N PRO A 440 13.33 6.25 -12.40
CA PRO A 440 14.74 6.49 -12.07
C PRO A 440 15.61 5.23 -12.07
N TYR A 441 15.03 4.05 -11.89
CA TYR A 441 15.75 2.77 -11.85
C TYR A 441 15.06 1.68 -12.66
N ILE A 442 15.81 0.65 -13.03
CA ILE A 442 15.30 -0.55 -13.69
C ILE A 442 15.85 -1.80 -13.01
N LEU A 443 15.00 -2.79 -12.79
CA LEU A 443 15.40 -4.11 -12.31
C LEU A 443 16.29 -4.80 -13.34
N SER A 444 17.50 -5.18 -12.93
CA SER A 444 18.46 -5.89 -13.75
C SER A 444 18.34 -7.41 -13.58
N TYR A 445 18.31 -7.88 -12.34
CA TYR A 445 18.05 -9.29 -12.05
C TYR A 445 17.51 -9.47 -10.64
N LYS A 446 16.93 -10.64 -10.38
CA LYS A 446 16.41 -11.08 -9.09
C LYS A 446 16.72 -12.56 -8.87
N ASN A 447 17.04 -12.90 -7.64
CA ASN A 447 17.06 -14.28 -7.13
C ASN A 447 16.25 -14.36 -5.81
N ASP A 448 16.37 -15.45 -5.06
CA ASP A 448 15.63 -15.63 -3.80
C ASP A 448 16.16 -14.77 -2.64
N TYR A 449 17.33 -14.15 -2.78
CA TYR A 449 18.00 -13.38 -1.75
C TYR A 449 18.00 -11.88 -1.99
N GLU A 450 17.98 -11.47 -3.26
CA GLU A 450 18.07 -10.06 -3.62
C GLU A 450 17.48 -9.73 -4.99
N ALA A 451 17.16 -8.44 -5.18
CA ALA A 451 16.86 -7.83 -6.47
C ALA A 451 17.79 -6.64 -6.70
N VAL A 452 18.42 -6.57 -7.87
CA VAL A 452 19.40 -5.55 -8.22
C VAL A 452 18.84 -4.62 -9.28
N PHE A 453 18.86 -3.34 -8.96
CA PHE A 453 18.39 -2.26 -9.81
C PHE A 453 19.55 -1.37 -10.22
N TYR A 454 19.54 -0.88 -11.44
CA TYR A 454 20.46 0.12 -11.93
C TYR A 454 19.74 1.41 -12.30
N LYS A 455 20.44 2.53 -12.11
CA LYS A 455 20.01 3.86 -12.52
C LYS A 455 19.66 3.88 -14.01
N ASN A 456 18.53 4.45 -14.36
CA ASN A 456 18.18 4.77 -15.73
C ASN A 456 19.10 5.90 -16.24
N PRO A 457 19.95 5.64 -17.24
CA PRO A 457 20.93 6.63 -17.71
C PRO A 457 20.31 7.83 -18.44
N ALA A 458 19.01 7.76 -18.74
CA ALA A 458 18.28 8.77 -19.49
C ALA A 458 17.05 9.31 -18.73
N TYR A 459 17.11 9.30 -17.39
CA TYR A 459 16.05 9.83 -16.53
C TYR A 459 16.46 11.19 -15.98
N MET A 460 15.80 12.26 -16.42
CA MET A 460 15.93 13.66 -15.95
C MET A 460 17.41 14.10 -15.77
N LYS A 461 18.26 13.72 -16.72
CA LYS A 461 19.70 13.90 -16.64
C LYS A 461 20.09 15.37 -16.47
N GLY A 462 20.96 15.65 -15.51
CA GLY A 462 21.44 17.00 -15.21
C GLY A 462 20.45 17.84 -14.39
N THR A 463 19.33 17.28 -13.94
CA THR A 463 18.38 17.95 -13.05
C THR A 463 18.55 17.51 -11.60
N GLU A 464 17.89 18.19 -10.66
CA GLU A 464 17.86 17.81 -9.25
C GLU A 464 17.17 16.46 -8.96
N ASN A 465 16.42 15.92 -9.93
CA ASN A 465 15.72 14.64 -9.82
C ASN A 465 16.50 13.49 -10.49
N GLU A 466 17.68 13.76 -11.02
CA GLU A 466 18.56 12.69 -11.50
C GLU A 466 19.03 11.83 -10.31
N PRO A 467 18.90 10.48 -10.37
CA PRO A 467 19.32 9.62 -9.26
C PRO A 467 20.80 9.80 -8.89
N ASN A 468 21.10 9.90 -7.61
CA ASN A 468 22.46 10.06 -7.11
C ASN A 468 23.29 8.78 -7.23
N ILE A 469 22.69 7.62 -6.87
CA ILE A 469 23.38 6.34 -6.71
C ILE A 469 23.13 5.47 -7.94
N SER A 470 24.18 4.86 -8.47
CA SER A 470 24.10 4.07 -9.72
C SER A 470 23.43 2.71 -9.55
N GLN A 471 23.47 2.12 -8.37
CA GLN A 471 22.92 0.79 -8.10
C GLN A 471 22.16 0.75 -6.78
N VAL A 472 21.00 0.09 -6.78
CA VAL A 472 20.24 -0.25 -5.57
C VAL A 472 20.10 -1.76 -5.51
N THR A 473 20.41 -2.33 -4.35
CA THR A 473 20.18 -3.75 -4.06
C THR A 473 19.13 -3.87 -2.96
N VAL A 474 18.04 -4.54 -3.27
CA VAL A 474 17.00 -4.88 -2.30
C VAL A 474 17.27 -6.28 -1.78
N ARG A 475 17.67 -6.41 -0.52
CA ARG A 475 17.87 -7.72 0.14
C ARG A 475 16.56 -8.22 0.75
N PHE A 476 16.24 -9.47 0.52
CA PHE A 476 15.08 -10.13 1.08
C PHE A 476 15.45 -10.76 2.43
N ILE A 477 15.01 -10.11 3.51
CA ILE A 477 15.23 -10.56 4.88
C ILE A 477 13.88 -10.48 5.61
N GLU A 478 13.24 -11.63 5.78
CA GLU A 478 11.91 -11.73 6.36
C GLU A 478 11.91 -11.49 7.88
N ASN A 479 12.86 -12.10 8.58
CA ASN A 479 12.93 -12.01 10.03
C ASN A 479 13.45 -10.64 10.50
N PRO A 480 12.70 -9.89 11.33
CA PRO A 480 13.08 -8.54 11.76
C PRO A 480 14.36 -8.49 12.62
N ASP A 481 14.65 -9.52 13.41
CA ASP A 481 15.88 -9.58 14.22
C ASP A 481 17.11 -9.76 13.33
N SER A 482 16.99 -10.58 12.29
CA SER A 482 18.03 -10.76 11.28
C SER A 482 18.25 -9.46 10.48
N ALA A 483 17.19 -8.76 10.11
CA ALA A 483 17.27 -7.48 9.42
C ALA A 483 17.91 -6.40 10.31
N LEU A 484 17.58 -6.35 11.59
CA LEU A 484 18.20 -5.43 12.55
C LEU A 484 19.70 -5.74 12.74
N SER A 485 20.06 -7.01 12.85
CA SER A 485 21.48 -7.43 12.88
C SER A 485 22.22 -6.98 11.63
N ALA A 486 21.66 -7.20 10.45
CA ALA A 486 22.25 -6.81 9.18
C ALA A 486 22.44 -5.27 9.08
N LEU A 487 21.48 -4.49 9.60
CA LEU A 487 21.58 -3.02 9.66
C LEU A 487 22.73 -2.57 10.58
N ARG A 488 22.83 -3.17 11.78
CA ARG A 488 23.89 -2.85 12.76
C ARG A 488 25.27 -3.23 12.28
N ASN A 489 25.37 -4.34 11.52
CA ASN A 489 26.64 -4.80 10.94
C ASN A 489 27.02 -4.07 9.64
N GLY A 490 26.14 -3.21 9.11
CA GLY A 490 26.36 -2.49 7.85
C GLY A 490 26.15 -3.34 6.59
N GLU A 491 25.54 -4.52 6.72
CA GLU A 491 25.21 -5.39 5.58
C GLU A 491 24.01 -4.86 4.77
N ILE A 492 23.15 -4.08 5.41
CA ILE A 492 22.12 -3.24 4.78
C ILE A 492 22.26 -1.81 5.29
N HIS A 493 21.85 -0.84 4.47
CA HIS A 493 21.92 0.58 4.80
C HIS A 493 20.58 1.12 5.31
N ILE A 494 19.47 0.52 4.87
CA ILE A 494 18.11 0.92 5.24
C ILE A 494 17.29 -0.33 5.57
N PHE A 495 16.69 -0.34 6.76
CA PHE A 495 15.71 -1.32 7.19
C PHE A 495 14.32 -0.69 7.19
N ASN A 496 13.46 -1.09 6.25
CA ASN A 496 12.10 -0.59 6.12
C ASN A 496 11.14 -1.35 7.05
N GLY A 497 10.22 -0.63 7.70
CA GLY A 497 9.19 -1.25 8.54
C GLY A 497 9.75 -1.89 9.81
N ILE A 498 10.64 -1.19 10.53
CA ILE A 498 11.12 -1.63 11.85
C ILE A 498 9.92 -1.79 12.79
N PRO A 499 9.77 -2.96 13.46
CA PRO A 499 8.74 -3.15 14.47
C PRO A 499 8.90 -2.21 15.67
N GLU A 500 7.81 -1.79 16.28
CA GLU A 500 7.80 -0.90 17.45
C GLU A 500 8.63 -1.44 18.61
N THR A 501 8.68 -2.76 18.79
CA THR A 501 9.46 -3.44 19.84
C THR A 501 10.98 -3.32 19.66
N LYS A 502 11.44 -2.79 18.51
CA LYS A 502 12.87 -2.63 18.17
C LYS A 502 13.33 -1.17 18.16
N TYR A 503 12.45 -0.20 18.39
CA TYR A 503 12.78 1.24 18.31
C TYR A 503 13.91 1.60 19.27
N ASP A 504 13.82 1.20 20.53
CA ASP A 504 14.82 1.52 21.56
C ASP A 504 16.21 0.98 21.19
N VAL A 505 16.29 -0.19 20.56
CA VAL A 505 17.57 -0.79 20.11
C VAL A 505 18.21 0.05 19.02
N VAL A 506 17.42 0.57 18.08
CA VAL A 506 17.91 1.44 16.99
C VAL A 506 18.30 2.81 17.52
N GLU A 507 17.50 3.41 18.41
CA GLU A 507 17.76 4.73 19.01
C GLU A 507 19.01 4.72 19.90
N ALA A 508 19.29 3.60 20.58
CA ALA A 508 20.49 3.44 21.43
C ALA A 508 21.79 3.23 20.64
N ASP A 509 21.72 2.86 19.36
CA ASP A 509 22.92 2.61 18.54
C ASP A 509 23.38 3.90 17.87
N SER A 510 24.59 4.38 18.26
CA SER A 510 25.13 5.64 17.76
C SER A 510 25.39 5.68 16.23
N LYS A 511 25.45 4.54 15.56
CA LYS A 511 25.65 4.39 14.11
C LYS A 511 24.35 4.49 13.31
N LEU A 512 23.23 4.36 14.01
CA LEU A 512 21.91 4.28 13.40
C LEU A 512 21.10 5.56 13.63
N ALA A 513 20.15 5.79 12.73
CA ALA A 513 19.07 6.74 12.92
C ALA A 513 17.74 6.02 12.78
N LEU A 514 16.83 6.22 13.72
CA LEU A 514 15.44 5.83 13.62
C LEU A 514 14.64 7.00 13.08
N GLN A 515 14.06 6.83 11.89
CA GLN A 515 13.12 7.78 11.33
C GLN A 515 11.70 7.27 11.57
N LYS A 516 10.84 8.12 12.11
CA LYS A 516 9.41 7.83 12.36
C LYS A 516 8.54 8.88 11.69
N ASN A 517 7.44 8.46 11.09
CA ASN A 517 6.40 9.34 10.57
C ASN A 517 5.03 8.75 10.85
N GLN A 518 4.00 9.59 10.87
CA GLN A 518 2.62 9.12 10.94
C GLN A 518 2.31 8.26 9.71
N SER A 519 1.79 7.06 9.94
CA SER A 519 1.30 6.20 8.87
C SER A 519 -0.16 6.51 8.54
N ASN A 520 -0.55 6.33 7.28
CA ASN A 520 -1.96 6.31 6.88
C ASN A 520 -2.56 4.90 6.98
N ALA A 521 -1.99 4.05 7.83
CA ALA A 521 -2.49 2.71 8.12
C ALA A 521 -3.44 2.73 9.32
N VAL A 522 -4.52 1.98 9.20
CA VAL A 522 -5.47 1.69 10.28
C VAL A 522 -5.53 0.18 10.46
N ALA A 523 -5.29 -0.29 11.68
CA ALA A 523 -5.58 -1.67 12.07
C ALA A 523 -7.04 -1.76 12.53
N TYR A 524 -7.72 -2.82 12.16
CA TYR A 524 -9.14 -2.99 12.42
C TYR A 524 -9.53 -4.48 12.54
N LEU A 525 -10.68 -4.70 13.17
CA LEU A 525 -11.41 -5.96 13.09
C LEU A 525 -12.52 -5.81 12.05
N LEU A 526 -12.52 -6.68 11.03
CA LEU A 526 -13.59 -6.75 10.05
C LEU A 526 -14.48 -7.95 10.37
N PHE A 527 -15.79 -7.72 10.48
CA PHE A 527 -16.77 -8.77 10.76
C PHE A 527 -17.17 -9.47 9.46
N ASN A 528 -17.20 -10.79 9.48
CA ASN A 528 -17.70 -11.57 8.34
C ASN A 528 -19.20 -11.34 8.17
N THR A 529 -19.60 -10.64 7.13
CA THR A 529 -21.00 -10.27 6.84
C THR A 529 -21.68 -11.25 5.88
N SER A 530 -21.04 -12.35 5.50
CA SER A 530 -21.57 -13.22 4.44
C SER A 530 -22.14 -14.56 4.92
N LYS A 531 -21.45 -15.30 5.80
CA LYS A 531 -21.74 -16.72 6.02
C LYS A 531 -21.89 -17.16 7.48
N ARG A 532 -21.40 -16.38 8.43
CA ARG A 532 -21.32 -16.77 9.83
C ARG A 532 -22.46 -16.21 10.66
N GLU A 533 -22.59 -16.67 11.90
CA GLU A 533 -23.60 -16.16 12.84
C GLU A 533 -23.44 -14.66 13.09
N VAL A 534 -22.20 -14.17 13.17
CA VAL A 534 -21.87 -12.73 13.25
C VAL A 534 -22.47 -11.94 12.08
N ALA A 535 -22.55 -12.54 10.88
CA ALA A 535 -23.13 -11.89 9.72
C ALA A 535 -24.63 -11.65 9.89
N LYS A 536 -25.31 -12.58 10.54
CA LYS A 536 -26.77 -12.57 10.67
C LYS A 536 -27.27 -11.63 11.77
N SER A 537 -26.45 -11.40 12.81
CA SER A 537 -26.89 -10.63 13.97
C SER A 537 -26.08 -9.35 14.15
N GLU A 538 -26.76 -8.21 13.96
CA GLU A 538 -26.22 -6.88 14.28
C GLU A 538 -25.94 -6.73 15.77
N ASP A 539 -26.82 -7.29 16.64
CA ASP A 539 -26.65 -7.23 18.09
C ASP A 539 -25.41 -7.98 18.55
N LEU A 540 -25.13 -9.15 17.97
CA LEU A 540 -23.90 -9.89 18.27
C LEU A 540 -22.65 -9.09 17.87
N ARG A 541 -22.65 -8.48 16.67
CA ARG A 541 -21.54 -7.61 16.23
C ARG A 541 -21.38 -6.40 17.15
N LYS A 542 -22.46 -5.76 17.56
CA LYS A 542 -22.42 -4.62 18.49
C LYS A 542 -21.92 -5.02 19.88
N ALA A 543 -22.30 -6.18 20.38
CA ALA A 543 -21.75 -6.70 21.63
C ALA A 543 -20.24 -6.89 21.56
N ILE A 544 -19.74 -7.44 20.45
CA ILE A 544 -18.29 -7.59 20.21
C ILE A 544 -17.62 -6.21 20.06
N LEU A 545 -18.21 -5.30 19.28
CA LEU A 545 -17.70 -3.94 19.07
C LEU A 545 -17.46 -3.21 20.40
N TYR A 546 -18.45 -3.18 21.28
CA TYR A 546 -18.35 -2.49 22.57
C TYR A 546 -17.48 -3.23 23.61
N SER A 547 -17.00 -4.43 23.29
CA SER A 547 -15.99 -5.12 24.09
C SER A 547 -14.56 -4.63 23.82
N ILE A 548 -14.33 -3.92 22.71
CA ILE A 548 -13.01 -3.51 22.26
C ILE A 548 -12.53 -2.26 23.01
N ASN A 549 -11.37 -2.35 23.61
CA ASN A 549 -10.67 -1.27 24.27
C ASN A 549 -9.37 -0.93 23.53
N GLN A 550 -9.38 0.17 22.80
CA GLN A 550 -8.22 0.66 22.05
C GLN A 550 -7.03 1.04 22.94
N GLU A 551 -7.27 1.45 24.19
CA GLU A 551 -6.22 1.86 25.14
C GLU A 551 -5.26 0.71 25.46
N GLU A 552 -5.73 -0.53 25.47
CA GLU A 552 -4.89 -1.68 25.77
C GLU A 552 -3.79 -1.89 24.71
N PHE A 553 -4.08 -1.58 23.44
CA PHE A 553 -3.06 -1.58 22.38
C PHE A 553 -2.04 -0.46 22.55
N VAL A 554 -2.51 0.76 22.86
CA VAL A 554 -1.62 1.91 23.11
C VAL A 554 -0.66 1.61 24.24
N ASN A 555 -1.17 1.06 25.35
CA ASN A 555 -0.38 0.71 26.53
C ASN A 555 0.61 -0.44 26.25
N PHE A 556 0.18 -1.49 25.54
CA PHE A 556 1.04 -2.61 25.19
C PHE A 556 2.23 -2.15 24.34
N TYR A 557 2.00 -1.28 23.36
CA TYR A 557 3.05 -0.74 22.49
C TYR A 557 3.69 0.56 23.01
N GLN A 558 3.54 0.85 24.30
CA GLN A 558 4.20 1.96 25.00
C GLN A 558 4.02 3.33 24.29
N GLY A 559 2.85 3.56 23.72
CA GLY A 559 2.53 4.82 23.02
C GLY A 559 3.02 4.89 21.57
N ASN A 560 3.67 3.85 21.04
CA ASN A 560 4.08 3.81 19.63
C ASN A 560 2.93 3.50 18.65
N LYS A 561 1.76 3.15 19.17
CA LYS A 561 0.49 3.08 18.43
C LYS A 561 -0.48 4.10 19.02
N HIS A 562 -1.36 4.65 18.18
CA HIS A 562 -2.35 5.63 18.57
C HIS A 562 -3.76 5.10 18.35
N LYS A 563 -4.73 5.48 19.20
CA LYS A 563 -6.13 5.11 18.98
C LYS A 563 -6.58 5.54 17.59
N ALA A 564 -7.21 4.65 16.87
CA ALA A 564 -7.84 5.01 15.61
C ALA A 564 -9.14 5.79 15.88
N SER A 565 -9.21 7.03 15.42
CA SER A 565 -10.44 7.83 15.42
C SER A 565 -11.32 7.55 14.20
N SER A 566 -10.80 6.81 13.24
CA SER A 566 -11.46 6.46 12.00
C SER A 566 -11.03 5.08 11.51
N THR A 567 -11.95 4.36 10.89
CA THR A 567 -11.66 3.10 10.16
C THR A 567 -11.20 3.37 8.74
N VAL A 568 -11.44 4.57 8.26
CA VAL A 568 -11.23 4.93 6.85
C VAL A 568 -9.77 5.27 6.60
N SER A 569 -9.25 6.22 7.36
CA SER A 569 -7.88 6.70 7.26
C SER A 569 -7.61 7.75 8.33
N PRO A 570 -6.39 7.86 8.89
CA PRO A 570 -5.99 8.98 9.72
C PRO A 570 -6.08 10.35 9.04
N LEU A 571 -6.20 10.39 7.71
CA LEU A 571 -6.42 11.62 6.93
C LEU A 571 -7.78 12.26 7.23
N VAL A 572 -8.75 11.46 7.66
CA VAL A 572 -10.09 11.94 8.02
C VAL A 572 -10.21 11.94 9.54
N GLN A 573 -10.30 13.11 10.12
CA GLN A 573 -10.56 13.25 11.56
C GLN A 573 -12.08 13.26 11.78
N THR A 574 -12.66 12.08 11.96
CA THR A 574 -14.04 11.98 12.40
C THR A 574 -14.13 12.21 13.92
N LYS A 575 -15.29 12.67 14.38
CA LYS A 575 -15.55 12.81 15.81
C LYS A 575 -16.13 11.54 16.44
N ASN A 576 -16.18 10.46 15.68
CA ASN A 576 -16.69 9.18 16.14
C ASN A 576 -15.61 8.50 17.00
N GLU A 577 -15.92 8.23 18.25
CA GLU A 577 -14.98 7.64 19.19
C GLU A 577 -15.52 6.31 19.72
N LEU A 578 -14.81 5.21 19.46
CA LEU A 578 -15.13 3.90 20.00
C LEU A 578 -14.63 3.82 21.45
N LYS A 579 -15.57 3.54 22.37
CA LYS A 579 -15.28 3.31 23.79
C LYS A 579 -15.84 1.96 24.23
N PRO A 580 -15.11 1.19 25.04
CA PRO A 580 -15.63 -0.03 25.63
C PRO A 580 -16.82 0.30 26.56
N ASP A 581 -17.87 -0.51 26.51
CA ASP A 581 -19.07 -0.31 27.31
C ASP A 581 -19.70 -1.67 27.71
N ALA A 582 -19.35 -2.13 28.91
CA ALA A 582 -19.82 -3.42 29.41
C ALA A 582 -21.35 -3.49 29.59
N LYS A 583 -22.03 -2.34 29.80
CA LYS A 583 -23.50 -2.30 29.88
C LYS A 583 -24.12 -2.58 28.52
N LYS A 584 -23.65 -1.92 27.47
CA LYS A 584 -24.10 -2.18 26.11
C LYS A 584 -23.79 -3.61 25.66
N VAL A 585 -22.63 -4.16 26.04
CA VAL A 585 -22.31 -5.57 25.76
C VAL A 585 -23.39 -6.49 26.30
N LYS A 586 -23.77 -6.33 27.57
CA LYS A 586 -24.84 -7.14 28.19
C LYS A 586 -26.19 -6.93 27.50
N GLU A 587 -26.56 -5.69 27.23
CA GLU A 587 -27.84 -5.36 26.55
C GLU A 587 -27.93 -6.07 25.18
N TYR A 588 -26.91 -5.92 24.34
CA TYR A 588 -26.88 -6.54 23.01
C TYR A 588 -26.82 -8.06 23.07
N LEU A 589 -26.11 -8.67 24.03
CA LEU A 589 -26.10 -10.12 24.21
C LEU A 589 -27.46 -10.67 24.62
N VAL A 590 -28.20 -9.95 25.46
CA VAL A 590 -29.57 -10.33 25.82
C VAL A 590 -30.47 -10.29 24.60
N THR A 591 -30.49 -9.19 23.84
CA THR A 591 -31.29 -9.06 22.62
C THR A 591 -30.96 -10.16 21.61
N TYR A 592 -29.66 -10.44 21.41
CA TYR A 592 -29.22 -11.53 20.55
C TYR A 592 -29.75 -12.90 20.98
N GLN A 593 -29.70 -13.21 22.28
CA GLN A 593 -30.18 -14.48 22.80
C GLN A 593 -31.71 -14.62 22.72
N GLU A 594 -32.42 -13.52 22.89
CA GLU A 594 -33.88 -13.48 22.73
C GLU A 594 -34.30 -13.69 21.28
N SER A 595 -33.57 -13.16 20.33
CA SER A 595 -33.84 -13.35 18.89
C SER A 595 -33.65 -14.79 18.41
N LYS A 596 -33.00 -15.65 19.20
CA LYS A 596 -32.77 -17.07 18.92
C LYS A 596 -33.78 -18.02 19.55
N LYS A 597 -34.67 -17.51 20.40
CA LYS A 597 -35.76 -18.28 20.98
C LYS A 597 -36.97 -18.25 20.06
#